data_1fbabc49cce06ec18a761eb813948a19
#
_entry.id   1fbabc49cce06ec18a761eb813948a19
#
_cell.length_a   1.000
_cell.length_b   1.000
_cell.length_c   1.000
_cell.angle_alpha   90.00
_cell.angle_beta   90.00
_cell.angle_gamma   90.00
#
_symmetry.space_group_name_H-M   'P 1'
#
loop_
_entity.id
_entity.type
_entity.pdbx_description
1 polymer ?
#
loop_
_entity_poly.entity_id
_entity_poly.type
_entity_poly.pdbx_seq_one_letter_code
_entity_poly.pdbx_strand_id
1 'polypeptide(L)'
;MKKYEAVIILNPNLSSKVDSFIKDFEKLLKANTFNIKKMEDIGRRQLSYSINNHNKGHYLIFNIEGNAENIIDIENKIKYNESIIRHLFISVKEHDGEDSQLLIDSRNKKSESEDEESNVKNEVKEKPADDDEKKNEEEIVSKEESIEDLSLIHI
;
A
#
# COMPACT_ATOMS: atom_id res chain seq x y z
N MET A 1 -17.64 -22.89 -17.52
CA MET A 1 -16.93 -21.95 -16.63
C MET A 1 -16.72 -20.66 -17.38
N LYS A 2 -16.93 -19.51 -16.71
CA LYS A 2 -16.66 -18.20 -17.28
C LYS A 2 -15.39 -17.62 -16.65
N LYS A 3 -14.72 -16.77 -17.42
CA LYS A 3 -13.48 -16.08 -17.01
C LYS A 3 -13.81 -14.64 -16.66
N TYR A 4 -13.23 -14.17 -15.58
CA TYR A 4 -13.41 -12.80 -15.10
C TYR A 4 -12.08 -12.19 -14.71
N GLU A 5 -11.96 -10.91 -14.94
CA GLU A 5 -10.94 -10.06 -14.34
C GLU A 5 -11.58 -9.27 -13.19
N ALA A 6 -11.07 -9.44 -11.99
CA ALA A 6 -11.51 -8.74 -10.81
C ALA A 6 -10.48 -7.68 -10.41
N VAL A 7 -10.86 -6.43 -10.47
CA VAL A 7 -10.05 -5.30 -10.01
C VAL A 7 -10.58 -4.85 -8.66
N ILE A 8 -9.73 -4.87 -7.64
CA ILE A 8 -10.07 -4.49 -6.27
C ILE A 8 -9.17 -3.35 -5.84
N ILE A 9 -9.76 -2.28 -5.33
CA ILE A 9 -9.03 -1.14 -4.75
C ILE A 9 -9.26 -1.16 -3.26
N LEU A 10 -8.20 -1.41 -2.50
CA LEU A 10 -8.21 -1.42 -1.05
C LEU A 10 -7.91 -0.04 -0.48
N ASN A 11 -8.38 0.18 0.74
CA ASN A 11 -8.05 1.34 1.55
C ASN A 11 -6.51 1.44 1.71
N PRO A 12 -5.89 2.57 1.36
CA PRO A 12 -4.43 2.73 1.39
C PRO A 12 -3.84 2.57 2.79
N ASN A 13 -4.63 2.81 3.84
CA ASN A 13 -4.20 2.64 5.23
C ASN A 13 -4.04 1.16 5.63
N LEU A 14 -4.63 0.25 4.86
CA LEU A 14 -4.58 -1.19 5.08
C LEU A 14 -3.52 -1.89 4.22
N SER A 15 -2.63 -1.16 3.56
CA SER A 15 -1.59 -1.73 2.70
C SER A 15 -0.67 -2.74 3.42
N SER A 16 -0.51 -2.64 4.74
CA SER A 16 0.23 -3.62 5.55
C SER A 16 -0.52 -4.93 5.77
N LYS A 17 -1.83 -4.97 5.50
CA LYS A 17 -2.71 -6.13 5.68
C LYS A 17 -3.14 -6.77 4.36
N VAL A 18 -2.52 -6.39 3.26
CA VAL A 18 -2.86 -6.86 1.91
C VAL A 18 -2.74 -8.39 1.82
N ASP A 19 -1.68 -8.98 2.36
CA ASP A 19 -1.49 -10.44 2.36
C ASP A 19 -2.61 -11.19 3.11
N SER A 20 -3.10 -10.62 4.21
CA SER A 20 -4.24 -11.18 4.92
C SER A 20 -5.51 -11.11 4.09
N PHE A 21 -5.75 -9.96 3.45
CA PHE A 21 -6.88 -9.78 2.54
C PHE A 21 -6.83 -10.77 1.37
N ILE A 22 -5.69 -10.95 0.73
CA ILE A 22 -5.51 -11.88 -0.38
C ILE A 22 -5.89 -13.30 0.04
N LYS A 23 -5.41 -13.77 1.20
CA LYS A 23 -5.73 -15.10 1.73
C LYS A 23 -7.23 -15.28 2.01
N ASP A 24 -7.88 -14.26 2.55
CA ASP A 24 -9.32 -14.32 2.83
C ASP A 24 -10.14 -14.25 1.56
N PHE A 25 -9.70 -13.47 0.57
CA PHE A 25 -10.32 -13.42 -0.74
C PHE A 25 -10.15 -14.73 -1.51
N GLU A 26 -8.98 -15.37 -1.44
CA GLU A 26 -8.78 -16.71 -2.01
C GLU A 26 -9.73 -17.76 -1.41
N LYS A 27 -9.90 -17.75 -0.07
CA LYS A 27 -10.85 -18.63 0.60
C LYS A 27 -12.28 -18.38 0.11
N LEU A 28 -12.67 -17.11 -0.02
CA LEU A 28 -13.97 -16.71 -0.52
C LEU A 28 -14.20 -17.22 -1.96
N LEU A 29 -13.23 -17.07 -2.85
CA LEU A 29 -13.29 -17.55 -4.23
C LEU A 29 -13.42 -19.07 -4.27
N LYS A 30 -12.58 -19.80 -3.53
CA LYS A 30 -12.63 -21.27 -3.44
C LYS A 30 -13.96 -21.79 -2.92
N ALA A 31 -14.53 -21.13 -1.90
CA ALA A 31 -15.84 -21.49 -1.35
C ALA A 31 -16.98 -21.32 -2.36
N ASN A 32 -16.83 -20.41 -3.33
CA ASN A 32 -17.80 -20.16 -4.40
C ASN A 32 -17.40 -20.80 -5.75
N THR A 33 -16.56 -21.82 -5.72
CA THR A 33 -16.14 -22.60 -6.92
C THR A 33 -15.38 -21.79 -7.97
N PHE A 34 -14.67 -20.74 -7.55
CA PHE A 34 -13.77 -19.98 -8.39
C PHE A 34 -12.31 -20.36 -8.15
N ASN A 35 -11.55 -20.42 -9.24
CA ASN A 35 -10.10 -20.63 -9.22
C ASN A 35 -9.38 -19.35 -9.64
N ILE A 36 -8.31 -19.00 -8.94
CA ILE A 36 -7.43 -17.91 -9.33
C ILE A 36 -6.42 -18.45 -10.34
N LYS A 37 -6.32 -17.82 -11.50
CA LYS A 37 -5.32 -18.12 -12.53
C LYS A 37 -4.09 -17.25 -12.40
N LYS A 38 -4.29 -15.96 -12.10
CA LYS A 38 -3.23 -14.97 -11.91
C LYS A 38 -3.67 -13.94 -10.88
N MET A 39 -2.73 -13.46 -10.12
CA MET A 39 -2.91 -12.34 -9.19
C MET A 39 -1.78 -11.35 -9.39
N GLU A 40 -2.11 -10.07 -9.44
CA GLU A 40 -1.17 -8.97 -9.55
C GLU A 40 -1.39 -7.98 -8.41
N ASP A 41 -0.32 -7.69 -7.67
CA ASP A 41 -0.27 -6.61 -6.70
C ASP A 41 0.43 -5.41 -7.34
N ILE A 42 -0.37 -4.40 -7.68
CA ILE A 42 0.09 -3.16 -8.31
C ILE A 42 0.66 -2.19 -7.26
N GLY A 43 0.24 -2.37 -6.01
CA GLY A 43 0.60 -1.48 -4.93
C GLY A 43 -0.26 -0.21 -4.86
N ARG A 44 0.21 0.77 -4.08
CA ARG A 44 -0.49 2.04 -3.88
C ARG A 44 -0.33 2.95 -5.09
N ARG A 45 -1.45 3.41 -5.65
CA ARG A 45 -1.49 4.39 -6.75
C ARG A 45 -2.39 5.56 -6.40
N GLN A 46 -2.11 6.70 -7.00
CA GLN A 46 -2.98 7.87 -6.92
C GLN A 46 -4.24 7.63 -7.74
N LEU A 47 -5.38 8.01 -7.18
CA LEU A 47 -6.68 7.98 -7.84
C LEU A 47 -6.86 9.27 -8.66
N SER A 48 -7.59 9.18 -9.76
CA SER A 48 -7.93 10.37 -10.57
C SER A 48 -8.86 11.32 -9.84
N TYR A 49 -9.63 10.82 -8.88
CA TYR A 49 -10.50 11.58 -7.99
C TYR A 49 -10.59 10.90 -6.64
N SER A 50 -10.96 11.65 -5.63
CA SER A 50 -11.10 11.14 -4.26
C SER A 50 -12.29 10.16 -4.14
N ILE A 51 -12.08 9.01 -3.51
CA ILE A 51 -13.09 8.02 -3.20
C ILE A 51 -13.07 7.80 -1.67
N ASN A 52 -14.21 7.99 -0.99
CA ASN A 52 -14.31 7.86 0.47
C ASN A 52 -13.20 8.65 1.22
N ASN A 53 -12.94 9.89 0.77
CA ASN A 53 -11.89 10.77 1.28
C ASN A 53 -10.45 10.23 1.12
N HIS A 54 -10.24 9.24 0.26
CA HIS A 54 -8.92 8.74 -0.09
C HIS A 54 -8.51 9.20 -1.49
N ASN A 55 -7.33 9.81 -1.61
CA ASN A 55 -6.71 10.21 -2.88
C ASN A 55 -5.78 9.14 -3.46
N LYS A 56 -5.54 8.07 -2.71
CA LYS A 56 -4.72 6.91 -3.10
C LYS A 56 -5.51 5.64 -2.80
N GLY A 57 -5.21 4.57 -3.52
CA GLY A 57 -5.75 3.23 -3.27
C GLY A 57 -4.70 2.17 -3.54
N HIS A 58 -4.82 1.01 -2.91
CA HIS A 58 -3.98 -0.15 -3.19
C HIS A 58 -4.71 -1.05 -4.19
N TYR A 59 -4.12 -1.24 -5.36
CA TYR A 59 -4.73 -1.97 -6.47
C TYR A 59 -4.30 -3.43 -6.49
N LEU A 60 -5.29 -4.31 -6.58
CA LEU A 60 -5.12 -5.74 -6.79
C LEU A 60 -5.93 -6.16 -8.02
N ILE A 61 -5.34 -6.97 -8.88
CA ILE A 61 -5.99 -7.54 -10.06
C ILE A 61 -5.94 -9.06 -9.94
N PHE A 62 -7.09 -9.71 -10.12
CA PHE A 62 -7.21 -11.16 -10.08
C PHE A 62 -7.86 -11.66 -11.37
N ASN A 63 -7.21 -12.58 -12.05
CA ASN A 63 -7.79 -13.35 -13.13
C ASN A 63 -8.39 -14.62 -12.54
N ILE A 64 -9.71 -14.73 -12.59
CA ILE A 64 -10.47 -15.80 -11.94
C ILE A 64 -11.33 -16.54 -12.95
N GLU A 65 -11.58 -17.81 -12.70
CA GLU A 65 -12.41 -18.68 -13.52
C GLU A 65 -13.37 -19.48 -12.64
N GLY A 66 -14.65 -19.48 -12.97
CA GLY A 66 -15.65 -20.19 -12.19
C GLY A 66 -17.06 -20.19 -12.76
N ASN A 67 -18.05 -20.54 -11.91
CA ASN A 67 -19.45 -20.53 -12.29
C ASN A 67 -20.02 -19.11 -12.21
N ALA A 68 -20.64 -18.66 -13.31
CA ALA A 68 -21.24 -17.33 -13.40
C ALA A 68 -22.35 -17.05 -12.37
N GLU A 69 -23.07 -18.08 -11.93
CA GLU A 69 -24.14 -17.93 -10.97
C GLU A 69 -23.63 -17.46 -9.58
N ASN A 70 -22.45 -17.90 -9.21
CA ASN A 70 -21.85 -17.61 -7.90
C ASN A 70 -21.11 -16.26 -7.84
N ILE A 71 -21.00 -15.53 -8.95
CA ILE A 71 -20.31 -14.23 -8.96
C ILE A 71 -21.03 -13.19 -8.11
N ILE A 72 -22.36 -13.25 -8.09
CA ILE A 72 -23.21 -12.34 -7.31
C ILE A 72 -22.97 -12.50 -5.80
N ASP A 73 -22.75 -13.72 -5.34
CA ASP A 73 -22.45 -13.99 -3.93
C ASP A 73 -21.10 -13.42 -3.50
N ILE A 74 -20.11 -13.49 -4.41
CA ILE A 74 -18.80 -12.88 -4.20
C ILE A 74 -18.93 -11.35 -4.17
N GLU A 75 -19.62 -10.74 -5.14
CA GLU A 75 -19.85 -9.29 -5.17
C GLU A 75 -20.55 -8.80 -3.91
N ASN A 76 -21.58 -9.49 -3.44
CA ASN A 76 -22.30 -9.13 -2.23
C ASN A 76 -21.39 -9.13 -0.98
N LYS A 77 -20.53 -10.14 -0.85
CA LYS A 77 -19.59 -10.21 0.28
C LYS A 77 -18.51 -9.13 0.22
N ILE A 78 -18.04 -8.80 -0.97
CA ILE A 78 -17.05 -7.75 -1.21
C ILE A 78 -17.64 -6.36 -0.93
N LYS A 79 -18.88 -6.13 -1.36
CA LYS A 79 -19.57 -4.84 -1.22
C LYS A 79 -19.65 -4.36 0.23
N TYR A 80 -19.76 -5.28 1.18
CA TYR A 80 -19.85 -4.96 2.60
C TYR A 80 -18.50 -5.02 3.34
N ASN A 81 -17.39 -5.23 2.61
CA ASN A 81 -16.06 -5.25 3.21
C ASN A 81 -15.49 -3.83 3.29
N GLU A 82 -15.36 -3.30 4.51
CA GLU A 82 -14.83 -1.95 4.78
C GLU A 82 -13.41 -1.71 4.29
N SER A 83 -12.64 -2.79 4.07
CA SER A 83 -11.29 -2.71 3.53
C SER A 83 -11.25 -2.33 2.05
N ILE A 84 -12.38 -2.47 1.35
CA ILE A 84 -12.50 -2.25 -0.09
C ILE A 84 -13.17 -0.91 -0.34
N ILE A 85 -12.49 -0.01 -1.03
CA ILE A 85 -13.08 1.26 -1.44
C ILE A 85 -13.80 1.18 -2.79
N ARG A 86 -13.35 0.27 -3.65
CA ARG A 86 -14.01 -0.01 -4.95
C ARG A 86 -13.64 -1.39 -5.46
N HIS A 87 -14.55 -2.02 -6.18
CA HIS A 87 -14.32 -3.25 -6.91
C HIS A 87 -14.99 -3.23 -8.27
N LEU A 88 -14.48 -4.03 -9.20
CA LEU A 88 -15.03 -4.21 -10.53
C LEU A 88 -14.77 -5.64 -11.00
N PHE A 89 -15.80 -6.32 -11.52
CA PHE A 89 -15.70 -7.62 -12.17
C PHE A 89 -16.04 -7.48 -13.64
N ILE A 90 -15.12 -7.88 -14.51
CA ILE A 90 -15.28 -7.83 -15.96
C ILE A 90 -15.25 -9.28 -16.48
N SER A 91 -16.26 -9.67 -17.25
CA SER A 91 -16.25 -10.95 -17.94
C SER A 91 -15.33 -10.86 -19.17
N VAL A 92 -14.35 -11.75 -19.26
CA VAL A 92 -13.39 -11.81 -20.34
C VAL A 92 -13.52 -13.14 -21.11
N LYS A 93 -13.16 -13.15 -22.39
CA LYS A 93 -13.18 -14.37 -23.20
C LYS A 93 -12.00 -15.26 -22.87
N GLU A 94 -10.84 -14.66 -22.76
CA GLU A 94 -9.58 -15.32 -22.44
C GLU A 94 -8.73 -14.45 -21.51
N HIS A 95 -7.86 -15.08 -20.74
CA HIS A 95 -6.83 -14.38 -19.98
C HIS A 95 -5.55 -14.40 -20.80
N ASP A 96 -4.98 -13.26 -21.07
CA ASP A 96 -3.79 -13.12 -21.92
C ASP A 96 -2.53 -13.73 -21.29
N GLY A 97 -2.54 -13.92 -19.96
CA GLY A 97 -1.39 -14.43 -19.23
C GLY A 97 -0.24 -13.42 -19.08
N GLU A 98 -0.29 -12.33 -19.82
CA GLU A 98 0.69 -11.25 -19.77
C GLU A 98 0.50 -10.37 -18.53
N ASP A 99 1.55 -9.66 -18.13
CA ASP A 99 1.47 -8.68 -17.05
C ASP A 99 0.66 -7.47 -17.51
N SER A 100 -0.21 -6.98 -16.63
CA SER A 100 -0.98 -5.78 -16.92
C SER A 100 -0.08 -4.56 -17.11
N GLN A 101 -0.48 -3.63 -17.97
CA GLN A 101 0.26 -2.38 -18.17
C GLN A 101 0.48 -1.62 -16.87
N LEU A 102 -0.49 -1.70 -15.95
CA LEU A 102 -0.39 -1.10 -14.63
C LEU A 102 0.73 -1.70 -13.77
N LEU A 103 0.95 -3.02 -13.88
CA LEU A 103 2.03 -3.71 -13.17
C LEU A 103 3.40 -3.32 -13.74
N ILE A 104 3.51 -3.27 -15.06
CA ILE A 104 4.72 -2.84 -15.77
C ILE A 104 5.09 -1.41 -15.37
N ASP A 105 4.13 -0.48 -15.42
CA ASP A 105 4.33 0.92 -15.00
C ASP A 105 4.73 1.06 -13.53
N SER A 106 4.20 0.19 -12.66
CA SER A 106 4.55 0.20 -11.23
C SER A 106 5.97 -0.27 -10.98
N ARG A 107 6.42 -1.28 -11.73
CA ARG A 107 7.81 -1.77 -11.66
C ARG A 107 8.80 -0.72 -12.16
N ASN A 108 8.50 -0.05 -13.28
CA ASN A 108 9.35 0.99 -13.85
C ASN A 108 9.51 2.18 -12.89
N LYS A 109 8.41 2.66 -12.28
CA LYS A 109 8.47 3.73 -11.28
C LYS A 109 9.25 3.36 -10.03
N LYS A 110 9.24 2.10 -9.64
CA LYS A 110 10.00 1.63 -8.48
C LYS A 110 11.50 1.59 -8.78
N SER A 111 11.91 1.15 -9.98
CA SER A 111 13.31 1.17 -10.40
C SER A 111 13.87 2.59 -10.49
N GLU A 112 13.12 3.54 -11.07
CA GLU A 112 13.52 4.95 -11.14
C GLU A 112 13.75 5.57 -9.76
N SER A 113 12.91 5.24 -8.76
CA SER A 113 13.06 5.77 -7.39
C SER A 113 14.24 5.15 -6.63
N GLU A 114 14.60 3.91 -6.91
CA GLU A 114 15.76 3.23 -6.30
C GLU A 114 17.08 3.76 -6.89
N ASP A 115 17.12 4.14 -8.17
CA ASP A 115 18.27 4.74 -8.82
C ASP A 115 18.51 6.19 -8.34
N GLU A 116 17.49 6.97 -8.06
CA GLU A 116 17.59 8.32 -7.49
C GLU A 116 18.12 8.28 -6.04
N GLU A 117 17.66 7.33 -5.20
CA GLU A 117 18.16 7.19 -3.83
C GLU A 117 19.60 6.71 -3.77
N SER A 118 20.08 5.92 -4.75
CA SER A 118 21.47 5.46 -4.83
C SER A 118 22.42 6.59 -5.27
N ASN A 119 21.99 7.50 -6.12
CA ASN A 119 22.78 8.66 -6.56
C ASN A 119 22.95 9.70 -5.43
N VAL A 120 21.91 9.96 -4.64
CA VAL A 120 21.99 10.92 -3.53
C VAL A 120 22.95 10.43 -2.42
N LYS A 121 23.09 9.12 -2.23
CA LYS A 121 24.04 8.55 -1.25
C LYS A 121 25.51 8.58 -1.71
N ASN A 122 25.76 8.68 -2.99
CA ASN A 122 27.13 8.77 -3.52
C ASN A 122 27.67 10.20 -3.57
N GLU A 123 26.82 11.22 -3.68
CA GLU A 123 27.27 12.63 -3.68
C GLU A 123 27.60 13.19 -2.27
N VAL A 124 27.24 12.51 -1.20
CA VAL A 124 27.56 12.94 0.19
C VAL A 124 28.91 12.39 0.68
N LYS A 125 29.63 11.56 -0.11
CA LYS A 125 30.91 10.95 0.31
C LYS A 125 32.17 11.59 -0.29
N GLU A 126 32.07 12.62 -1.10
CA GLU A 126 33.25 13.31 -1.64
C GLU A 126 33.22 14.81 -1.32
N LYS A 127 33.67 15.17 -0.11
CA LYS A 127 34.36 16.45 0.15
C LYS A 127 35.44 16.20 1.18
N PRO A 128 36.70 16.51 0.86
CA PRO A 128 37.83 16.29 1.75
C PRO A 128 37.89 17.35 2.86
N ALA A 129 38.42 16.89 3.98
CA ALA A 129 38.79 17.68 5.12
C ALA A 129 39.96 18.63 4.75
N ASP A 130 39.86 19.87 5.17
CA ASP A 130 41.03 20.67 5.46
C ASP A 130 40.81 21.55 6.67
N ASP A 131 41.80 21.46 7.54
CA ASP A 131 42.16 22.12 8.73
C ASP A 131 41.73 23.62 8.90
N ASP A 132 41.26 24.00 10.06
CA ASP A 132 42.05 24.89 10.93
C ASP A 132 41.46 25.00 12.33
N GLU A 133 42.39 24.85 13.29
CA GLU A 133 42.26 25.05 14.73
C GLU A 133 41.88 26.49 15.10
N LYS A 134 41.08 26.69 16.11
CA LYS A 134 41.42 27.36 17.39
C LYS A 134 40.21 27.78 18.22
N LYS A 135 40.27 27.25 19.43
CA LYS A 135 40.00 27.92 20.74
C LYS A 135 38.66 28.65 20.93
N ASN A 136 37.84 28.19 21.80
CA ASN A 136 37.79 28.69 23.17
C ASN A 136 36.91 27.84 24.09
N GLU A 137 37.49 27.56 25.21
CA GLU A 137 36.94 26.95 26.42
C GLU A 137 36.01 27.92 27.16
N GLU A 138 35.25 27.28 28.10
CA GLU A 138 34.55 27.88 29.25
C GLU A 138 33.14 28.41 28.91
N GLU A 139 32.11 28.05 29.63
CA GLU A 139 31.77 27.80 31.04
C GLU A 139 30.47 26.98 31.10
N ILE A 140 30.39 25.84 31.66
CA ILE A 140 30.14 25.35 33.00
C ILE A 140 28.97 26.05 33.75
N VAL A 141 28.06 25.17 34.14
CA VAL A 141 27.39 25.05 35.43
C VAL A 141 26.01 25.66 35.63
N SER A 142 25.13 24.70 35.88
CA SER A 142 24.08 24.71 36.90
C SER A 142 22.80 25.53 36.71
N LYS A 143 21.73 24.82 36.65
CA LYS A 143 20.79 24.75 37.78
C LYS A 143 19.77 23.67 37.57
N GLU A 144 19.95 22.60 38.31
CA GLU A 144 18.86 21.79 38.87
C GLU A 144 18.13 22.65 39.92
N GLU A 145 16.98 22.16 40.20
CA GLU A 145 16.10 22.30 41.34
C GLU A 145 14.79 23.04 41.11
N SER A 146 13.83 22.19 41.24
CA SER A 146 12.64 22.24 42.11
C SER A 146 11.53 23.17 41.65
N ILE A 147 10.32 22.69 41.61
CA ILE A 147 9.45 22.51 42.76
C ILE A 147 8.27 21.64 42.40
N GLU A 148 8.05 20.61 43.20
CA GLU A 148 6.81 19.93 43.48
C GLU A 148 5.71 20.88 43.98
N ASP A 149 4.51 20.35 43.87
CA ASP A 149 3.32 20.68 44.68
C ASP A 149 2.45 21.86 44.28
N LEU A 150 1.24 21.44 44.05
CA LEU A 150 -0.03 21.83 44.66
C LEU A 150 -1.15 21.38 43.75
N SER A 151 -1.72 20.21 43.89
CA SER A 151 -2.74 19.75 44.82
C SER A 151 -3.94 20.69 44.99
N LEU A 152 -5.10 20.09 44.62
CA LEU A 152 -6.41 20.30 45.19
C LEU A 152 -7.15 21.64 44.95
N ILE A 153 -8.35 21.53 44.44
CA ILE A 153 -9.64 21.84 45.06
C ILE A 153 -10.70 21.99 43.95
N HIS A 154 -11.65 21.07 44.00
CA HIS A 154 -13.09 21.23 44.20
C HIS A 154 -13.80 22.30 43.34
N ILE A 155 -14.72 21.96 42.53
CA ILE A 155 -16.13 21.62 42.82
C ILE A 155 -16.72 20.94 41.58
#